data_1fa30ee7e18938bc7d59657390304a2e
#
_entry.id   1fa30ee7e18938bc7d59657390304a2e
#
_cell.length_a   1.000
_cell.length_b   1.000
_cell.length_c   1.000
_cell.angle_alpha   90.00
_cell.angle_beta   90.00
_cell.angle_gamma   90.00
#
_symmetry.space_group_name_H-M   'P 1'
#
loop_
_entity.id
_entity.type
_entity.pdbx_description
1 polymer ?
#
loop_
_entity_poly.entity_id
_entity_poly.type
_entity_poly.pdbx_seq_one_letter_code
_entity_poly.pdbx_strand_id
1 'polypeptide(L)'
;MKNNDIREFARKMEGKKLTILGHENIDVDAFLSGVLLSRLFDFLKIDNEFIVLEEVAEGNETYDIVKKLFNIDMKDWERTGEDAERLLFLEDHFETVHAGKVVGCIDHHPTSKNVSFDYEKRRNSSASSFLIYELMLEVRYPVTTEDIEMIIFSMMIDTTAFKSSKAIPSEVEVAEKLATKYKLDYEEL
;
A
#
# COMPACT_ATOMS: atom_id res chain seq x y z
N MET A 1 -14.91 -19.35 -7.67
CA MET A 1 -15.14 -17.97 -7.18
C MET A 1 -13.84 -17.52 -6.52
N LYS A 2 -13.23 -16.44 -6.99
CA LYS A 2 -12.06 -15.85 -6.30
C LYS A 2 -12.56 -15.40 -4.94
N ASN A 3 -11.89 -15.82 -3.88
CA ASN A 3 -12.24 -15.42 -2.53
C ASN A 3 -11.55 -14.10 -2.22
N ASN A 4 -12.29 -12.99 -2.29
CA ASN A 4 -11.77 -11.65 -2.03
C ASN A 4 -12.09 -11.18 -0.60
N ASP A 5 -12.39 -12.10 0.33
CA ASP A 5 -12.60 -11.77 1.74
C ASP A 5 -11.25 -11.74 2.47
N ILE A 6 -10.81 -10.55 2.83
CA ILE A 6 -9.52 -10.35 3.54
C ILE A 6 -9.49 -11.03 4.91
N ARG A 7 -10.66 -11.21 5.57
CA ARG A 7 -10.72 -11.94 6.84
C ARG A 7 -10.56 -13.44 6.66
N GLU A 8 -11.05 -13.99 5.54
CA GLU A 8 -10.80 -15.39 5.21
C GLU A 8 -9.33 -15.60 4.84
N PHE A 9 -8.73 -14.66 4.09
CA PHE A 9 -7.30 -14.68 3.84
C PHE A 9 -6.50 -14.63 5.15
N ALA A 10 -6.85 -13.76 6.09
CA ALA A 10 -6.20 -13.68 7.39
C ALA A 10 -6.23 -15.03 8.13
N ARG A 11 -7.36 -15.72 8.14
CA ARG A 11 -7.46 -17.08 8.75
C ARG A 11 -6.55 -18.10 8.08
N LYS A 12 -6.37 -18.02 6.74
CA LYS A 12 -5.45 -18.90 6.01
C LYS A 12 -3.97 -18.62 6.31
N MET A 13 -3.67 -17.39 6.73
CA MET A 13 -2.31 -16.96 7.07
C MET A 13 -1.96 -17.16 8.55
N GLU A 14 -2.88 -17.67 9.37
CA GLU A 14 -2.61 -17.96 10.78
C GLU A 14 -1.37 -18.85 10.94
N GLY A 15 -0.43 -18.41 11.80
CA GLY A 15 0.84 -19.10 12.04
C GLY A 15 1.87 -19.00 10.91
N LYS A 16 1.65 -18.15 9.91
CA LYS A 16 2.59 -17.86 8.81
C LYS A 16 2.98 -16.40 8.85
N LYS A 17 4.24 -16.12 8.49
CA LYS A 17 4.74 -14.76 8.32
C LYS A 17 4.64 -14.37 6.85
N LEU A 18 4.07 -13.19 6.57
CA LEU A 18 4.03 -12.57 5.25
C LEU A 18 5.12 -11.51 5.12
N THR A 19 5.73 -11.43 3.96
CA THR A 19 6.58 -10.31 3.57
C THR A 19 5.83 -9.45 2.54
N ILE A 20 5.55 -8.20 2.88
CA ILE A 20 4.94 -7.22 1.99
C ILE A 20 6.06 -6.60 1.15
N LEU A 21 5.87 -6.53 -0.16
CA LEU A 21 6.79 -5.93 -1.12
C LEU A 21 6.05 -4.97 -2.03
N GLY A 22 6.61 -3.77 -2.23
CA GLY A 22 6.28 -2.87 -3.33
C GLY A 22 7.09 -3.19 -4.60
N HIS A 23 7.02 -2.30 -5.58
CA HIS A 23 7.81 -2.42 -6.82
C HIS A 23 9.27 -1.96 -6.64
N GLU A 24 10.14 -2.28 -7.61
CA GLU A 24 11.49 -1.70 -7.73
C GLU A 24 11.40 -0.19 -8.00
N ASN A 25 12.38 0.57 -7.50
CA ASN A 25 12.37 2.03 -7.49
C ASN A 25 11.09 2.55 -6.80
N ILE A 26 10.94 2.13 -5.57
CA ILE A 26 9.74 2.38 -4.77
C ILE A 26 9.36 3.87 -4.76
N ASP A 27 8.15 4.18 -5.16
CA ASP A 27 7.61 5.52 -5.11
C ASP A 27 6.84 5.80 -3.80
N VAL A 28 6.27 6.99 -3.69
CA VAL A 28 5.59 7.41 -2.46
C VAL A 28 4.33 6.59 -2.20
N ASP A 29 3.52 6.28 -3.26
CA ASP A 29 2.31 5.47 -3.07
C ASP A 29 2.68 4.05 -2.63
N ALA A 30 3.62 3.40 -3.31
CA ALA A 30 4.07 2.06 -2.95
C ALA A 30 4.61 2.01 -1.52
N PHE A 31 5.43 2.99 -1.09
CA PHE A 31 5.96 3.00 0.27
C PHE A 31 4.87 3.21 1.33
N LEU A 32 4.03 4.24 1.17
CA LEU A 32 2.98 4.54 2.15
C LEU A 32 1.91 3.44 2.17
N SER A 33 1.59 2.85 1.01
CA SER A 33 0.70 1.70 0.90
C SER A 33 1.25 0.48 1.63
N GLY A 34 2.54 0.19 1.52
CA GLY A 34 3.19 -0.89 2.25
C GLY A 34 3.09 -0.70 3.77
N VAL A 35 3.33 0.52 4.26
CA VAL A 35 3.17 0.87 5.69
C VAL A 35 1.71 0.70 6.15
N LEU A 36 0.75 1.23 5.40
CA LEU A 36 -0.68 1.12 5.70
C LEU A 36 -1.16 -0.33 5.69
N LEU A 37 -0.70 -1.13 4.74
CA LEU A 37 -1.05 -2.55 4.64
C LEU A 37 -0.46 -3.35 5.79
N SER A 38 0.76 -3.07 6.21
CA SER A 38 1.37 -3.68 7.39
C SER A 38 0.54 -3.39 8.65
N ARG A 39 0.13 -2.15 8.88
CA ARG A 39 -0.76 -1.76 9.99
C ARG A 39 -2.10 -2.52 9.93
N LEU A 40 -2.69 -2.66 8.74
CA LEU A 40 -3.93 -3.41 8.54
C LEU A 40 -3.74 -4.90 8.86
N PHE A 41 -2.63 -5.50 8.43
CA PHE A 41 -2.31 -6.90 8.72
C PHE A 41 -2.08 -7.13 10.22
N ASP A 42 -1.41 -6.23 10.91
CA ASP A 42 -1.28 -6.28 12.38
C ASP A 42 -2.64 -6.28 13.08
N PHE A 43 -3.55 -5.42 12.63
CA PHE A 43 -4.93 -5.38 13.14
C PHE A 43 -5.67 -6.71 12.89
N LEU A 44 -5.47 -7.33 11.73
CA LEU A 44 -6.04 -8.62 11.37
C LEU A 44 -5.30 -9.82 12.01
N LYS A 45 -4.25 -9.57 12.80
CA LYS A 45 -3.39 -10.59 13.45
C LYS A 45 -2.64 -11.48 12.45
N ILE A 46 -2.31 -10.94 11.31
CA ILE A 46 -1.40 -11.56 10.35
C ILE A 46 0.03 -11.16 10.75
N ASP A 47 0.88 -12.13 11.05
CA ASP A 47 2.31 -11.87 11.25
C ASP A 47 2.91 -11.41 9.92
N ASN A 48 3.49 -10.22 9.91
CA ASN A 48 3.95 -9.60 8.68
C ASN A 48 5.19 -8.72 8.90
N GLU A 49 5.88 -8.45 7.81
CA GLU A 49 6.86 -7.38 7.69
C GLU A 49 6.71 -6.71 6.32
N PHE A 50 6.77 -5.40 6.28
CA PHE A 50 6.98 -4.65 5.05
C PHE A 50 8.48 -4.45 4.87
N ILE A 51 8.99 -4.65 3.65
CA ILE A 51 10.40 -4.44 3.34
C ILE A 51 10.58 -3.72 2.00
N VAL A 52 11.66 -2.94 1.90
CA VAL A 52 12.15 -2.29 0.70
C VAL A 52 13.41 -3.02 0.25
N LEU A 53 13.43 -3.57 -0.97
CA LEU A 53 14.53 -4.40 -1.47
C LEU A 53 15.69 -3.61 -2.07
N GLU A 54 15.57 -2.30 -2.15
CA GLU A 54 16.59 -1.40 -2.68
C GLU A 54 17.21 -0.55 -1.58
N GLU A 55 18.42 -0.08 -1.82
CA GLU A 55 19.08 0.87 -0.94
C GLU A 55 18.41 2.25 -1.11
N VAL A 56 17.94 2.83 -0.01
CA VAL A 56 17.34 4.16 0.02
C VAL A 56 18.24 5.14 0.75
N ALA A 57 18.43 6.33 0.20
CA ALA A 57 19.36 7.33 0.73
C ALA A 57 18.82 8.74 0.56
N GLU A 58 19.39 9.67 1.31
CA GLU A 58 19.17 11.12 1.11
C GLU A 58 19.47 11.51 -0.34
N GLY A 59 18.58 12.33 -0.92
CA GLY A 59 18.60 12.69 -2.33
C GLY A 59 17.78 11.77 -3.24
N ASN A 60 17.24 10.65 -2.72
CA ASN A 60 16.15 9.94 -3.35
C ASN A 60 14.84 10.69 -3.09
N GLU A 61 14.08 11.00 -4.13
CA GLU A 61 12.87 11.84 -4.03
C GLU A 61 11.83 11.26 -3.06
N THR A 62 11.57 9.97 -3.16
CA THR A 62 10.62 9.27 -2.27
C THR A 62 11.08 9.32 -0.82
N TYR A 63 12.37 9.02 -0.57
CA TYR A 63 12.96 9.07 0.77
C TYR A 63 12.83 10.47 1.39
N ASP A 64 13.22 11.52 0.64
CA ASP A 64 13.23 12.89 1.13
C ASP A 64 11.80 13.38 1.44
N ILE A 65 10.82 13.03 0.59
CA ILE A 65 9.41 13.36 0.78
C ILE A 65 8.87 12.66 2.05
N VAL A 66 9.02 11.35 2.13
CA VAL A 66 8.48 10.54 3.23
C VAL A 66 9.10 10.95 4.57
N LYS A 67 10.41 11.19 4.60
CA LYS A 67 11.11 11.65 5.81
C LYS A 67 10.65 13.04 6.24
N LYS A 68 10.49 13.95 5.29
CA LYS A 68 10.10 15.35 5.57
C LYS A 68 8.67 15.44 6.10
N LEU A 69 7.73 14.74 5.49
CA LEU A 69 6.30 14.91 5.77
C LEU A 69 5.80 13.99 6.89
N PHE A 70 6.30 12.78 6.98
CA PHE A 70 5.82 11.78 7.93
C PHE A 70 6.84 11.47 9.03
N ASN A 71 8.05 12.06 8.98
CA ASN A 71 9.14 11.77 9.89
C ASN A 71 9.50 10.26 9.94
N ILE A 72 9.33 9.58 8.82
CA ILE A 72 9.63 8.15 8.65
C ILE A 72 11.01 8.00 7.99
N ASP A 73 11.89 7.20 8.58
CA ASP A 73 13.16 6.84 7.96
C ASP A 73 13.01 5.52 7.20
N MET A 74 12.91 5.58 5.86
CA MET A 74 12.70 4.40 5.01
C MET A 74 13.78 3.33 5.19
N LYS A 75 14.98 3.70 5.71
CA LYS A 75 16.06 2.75 6.00
C LYS A 75 15.67 1.69 7.03
N ASP A 76 14.70 1.96 7.88
CA ASP A 76 14.20 1.00 8.85
C ASP A 76 13.54 -0.23 8.18
N TRP A 77 13.05 -0.05 6.94
CA TRP A 77 12.43 -1.09 6.10
C TRP A 77 13.37 -1.71 5.06
N GLU A 78 14.55 -1.11 4.85
CA GLU A 78 15.52 -1.64 3.89
C GLU A 78 16.00 -3.04 4.28
N ARG A 79 15.94 -3.96 3.34
CA ARG A 79 16.49 -5.32 3.50
C ARG A 79 17.17 -5.74 2.21
N THR A 80 18.34 -6.31 2.32
CA THR A 80 19.10 -6.83 1.20
C THR A 80 18.86 -8.33 1.04
N GLY A 81 18.72 -8.75 -0.20
CA GLY A 81 18.65 -10.16 -0.60
C GLY A 81 17.22 -10.71 -0.68
N GLU A 82 17.05 -11.61 -1.63
CA GLU A 82 15.85 -12.38 -1.83
C GLU A 82 15.89 -13.68 -1.00
N ASP A 83 14.74 -14.10 -0.50
CA ASP A 83 14.56 -15.36 0.21
C ASP A 83 13.42 -16.14 -0.44
N ALA A 84 13.75 -17.26 -1.08
CA ALA A 84 12.80 -18.11 -1.79
C ALA A 84 11.77 -18.81 -0.88
N GLU A 85 12.03 -18.87 0.42
CA GLU A 85 11.10 -19.45 1.38
C GLU A 85 10.02 -18.48 1.87
N ARG A 86 10.12 -17.19 1.51
CA ARG A 86 9.15 -16.17 1.91
C ARG A 86 7.79 -16.38 1.26
N LEU A 87 6.75 -16.12 2.04
CA LEU A 87 5.40 -15.90 1.52
C LEU A 87 5.23 -14.41 1.25
N LEU A 88 5.03 -14.05 0.00
CA LEU A 88 5.00 -12.66 -0.45
C LEU A 88 3.57 -12.16 -0.63
N PHE A 89 3.34 -10.93 -0.18
CA PHE A 89 2.17 -10.16 -0.52
C PHE A 89 2.64 -8.92 -1.30
N LEU A 90 2.24 -8.83 -2.57
CA LEU A 90 2.64 -7.72 -3.43
C LEU A 90 1.63 -6.58 -3.29
N GLU A 91 2.14 -5.40 -3.06
CA GLU A 91 1.36 -4.19 -3.08
C GLU A 91 1.90 -3.25 -4.15
N ASP A 92 1.00 -2.55 -4.83
CA ASP A 92 1.23 -1.58 -5.90
C ASP A 92 1.91 -2.08 -7.18
N HIS A 93 2.52 -3.25 -7.22
CA HIS A 93 3.11 -3.78 -8.46
C HIS A 93 3.26 -5.31 -8.45
N PHE A 94 2.27 -6.03 -9.00
CA PHE A 94 2.30 -7.49 -8.97
C PHE A 94 3.06 -8.14 -10.15
N GLU A 95 3.49 -7.38 -11.15
CA GLU A 95 4.14 -7.93 -12.35
C GLU A 95 5.64 -8.27 -12.16
N THR A 96 6.24 -7.81 -11.07
CA THR A 96 7.63 -8.11 -10.73
C THR A 96 7.81 -9.59 -10.37
N VAL A 97 8.88 -10.19 -10.85
CA VAL A 97 9.25 -11.57 -10.50
C VAL A 97 10.05 -11.57 -9.21
N HIS A 98 9.57 -12.28 -8.22
CA HIS A 98 10.24 -12.44 -6.92
C HIS A 98 10.63 -13.88 -6.66
N ALA A 99 11.68 -14.10 -5.86
CA ALA A 99 12.13 -15.45 -5.50
C ALA A 99 11.13 -16.19 -4.61
N GLY A 100 10.35 -15.48 -3.79
CA GLY A 100 9.38 -16.08 -2.87
C GLY A 100 8.06 -16.49 -3.53
N LYS A 101 7.21 -17.16 -2.76
CA LYS A 101 5.87 -17.56 -3.19
C LYS A 101 4.87 -16.42 -2.97
N VAL A 102 4.35 -15.82 -4.03
CA VAL A 102 3.31 -14.80 -3.95
C VAL A 102 1.96 -15.43 -3.61
N VAL A 103 1.35 -14.98 -2.52
CA VAL A 103 0.05 -15.44 -2.04
C VAL A 103 -1.06 -14.39 -2.12
N GLY A 104 -0.71 -13.11 -2.26
CA GLY A 104 -1.70 -12.05 -2.37
C GLY A 104 -1.19 -10.82 -3.11
N CYS A 105 -2.14 -9.98 -3.53
CA CYS A 105 -1.83 -8.76 -4.24
C CYS A 105 -2.90 -7.68 -4.01
N ILE A 106 -2.45 -6.43 -3.82
CA ILE A 106 -3.25 -5.22 -3.96
C ILE A 106 -2.54 -4.34 -4.99
N ASP A 107 -3.26 -3.85 -6.00
CA ASP A 107 -2.63 -3.08 -7.07
C ASP A 107 -3.67 -2.28 -7.86
N HIS A 108 -3.37 -1.02 -8.15
CA HIS A 108 -4.24 -0.14 -8.93
C HIS A 108 -3.84 -0.03 -10.40
N HIS A 109 -2.70 -0.63 -10.79
CA HIS A 109 -2.21 -0.58 -12.16
C HIS A 109 -3.00 -1.49 -13.10
N PRO A 110 -3.17 -1.10 -14.38
CA PRO A 110 -3.73 -1.99 -15.39
C PRO A 110 -2.79 -3.16 -15.65
N THR A 111 -3.35 -4.36 -15.71
CA THR A 111 -2.58 -5.57 -16.02
C THR A 111 -3.19 -6.37 -17.15
N SER A 112 -2.34 -6.97 -17.97
CA SER A 112 -2.72 -7.96 -18.97
C SER A 112 -2.52 -9.39 -18.51
N LYS A 113 -1.84 -9.61 -17.37
CA LYS A 113 -1.52 -10.95 -16.86
C LYS A 113 -2.70 -11.55 -16.10
N ASN A 114 -3.05 -12.77 -16.44
CA ASN A 114 -4.09 -13.52 -15.74
C ASN A 114 -3.43 -14.43 -14.68
N VAL A 115 -2.97 -13.82 -13.60
CA VAL A 115 -2.42 -14.52 -12.43
C VAL A 115 -3.49 -14.62 -11.36
N SER A 116 -3.52 -15.71 -10.63
CA SER A 116 -4.46 -15.93 -9.52
C SER A 116 -3.70 -16.09 -8.21
N PHE A 117 -4.08 -15.33 -7.21
CA PHE A 117 -3.54 -15.37 -5.86
C PHE A 117 -4.58 -15.89 -4.86
N ASP A 118 -4.15 -16.24 -3.65
CA ASP A 118 -5.06 -16.61 -2.55
C ASP A 118 -5.95 -15.44 -2.12
N TYR A 119 -5.42 -14.21 -2.28
CA TYR A 119 -6.15 -12.96 -2.14
C TYR A 119 -5.76 -11.97 -3.25
N GLU A 120 -6.74 -11.24 -3.78
CA GLU A 120 -6.47 -10.25 -4.80
C GLU A 120 -7.49 -9.10 -4.73
N LYS A 121 -6.99 -7.85 -4.61
CA LYS A 121 -7.78 -6.64 -4.77
C LYS A 121 -7.10 -5.75 -5.81
N ARG A 122 -7.57 -5.88 -7.06
CA ARG A 122 -7.05 -5.09 -8.19
C ARG A 122 -8.19 -4.44 -8.95
N ARG A 123 -8.09 -3.16 -9.11
CA ARG A 123 -8.94 -2.36 -9.99
C ARG A 123 -8.27 -1.03 -10.31
N ASN A 124 -8.72 -0.36 -11.35
CA ASN A 124 -8.35 1.04 -11.56
C ASN A 124 -8.75 1.88 -10.33
N SER A 125 -7.79 2.58 -9.75
CA SER A 125 -7.94 3.44 -8.58
C SER A 125 -6.96 4.61 -8.69
N SER A 126 -7.18 5.67 -7.96
CA SER A 126 -6.29 6.83 -7.93
C SER A 126 -4.94 6.51 -7.27
N ALA A 127 -4.88 5.48 -6.42
CA ALA A 127 -3.69 5.00 -5.73
C ALA A 127 -3.96 3.64 -5.09
N SER A 128 -2.93 2.84 -4.80
CA SER A 128 -3.05 1.60 -4.06
C SER A 128 -3.44 1.85 -2.59
N SER A 129 -2.99 2.95 -2.00
CA SER A 129 -3.39 3.38 -0.66
C SER A 129 -4.91 3.55 -0.51
N PHE A 130 -5.62 4.00 -1.54
CA PHE A 130 -7.08 4.08 -1.52
C PHE A 130 -7.74 2.69 -1.48
N LEU A 131 -7.20 1.70 -2.18
CA LEU A 131 -7.67 0.31 -2.12
C LEU A 131 -7.50 -0.28 -0.71
N ILE A 132 -6.41 0.08 -0.03
CA ILE A 132 -6.16 -0.32 1.35
C ILE A 132 -7.14 0.38 2.30
N TYR A 133 -7.42 1.67 2.09
CA TYR A 133 -8.45 2.39 2.84
C TYR A 133 -9.82 1.70 2.76
N GLU A 134 -10.25 1.25 1.58
CA GLU A 134 -11.49 0.48 1.43
C GLU A 134 -11.47 -0.80 2.27
N LEU A 135 -10.34 -1.51 2.32
CA LEU A 135 -10.18 -2.70 3.17
C LEU A 135 -10.24 -2.35 4.65
N MET A 136 -9.61 -1.25 5.05
CA MET A 136 -9.70 -0.75 6.43
C MET A 136 -11.15 -0.52 6.86
N LEU A 137 -11.96 0.08 5.98
CA LEU A 137 -13.40 0.28 6.23
C LEU A 137 -14.15 -1.07 6.32
N GLU A 138 -13.88 -1.99 5.40
CA GLU A 138 -14.53 -3.32 5.35
C GLU A 138 -14.31 -4.09 6.65
N VAL A 139 -13.12 -4.05 7.20
CA VAL A 139 -12.80 -4.75 8.45
C VAL A 139 -13.06 -3.91 9.72
N ARG A 140 -13.49 -2.65 9.56
CA ARG A 140 -13.70 -1.69 10.65
C ARG A 140 -12.41 -1.40 11.42
N TYR A 141 -11.31 -1.24 10.69
CA TYR A 141 -10.05 -0.77 11.25
C TYR A 141 -10.24 0.65 11.84
N PRO A 142 -9.70 0.94 13.02
CA PRO A 142 -9.82 2.27 13.62
C PRO A 142 -8.84 3.26 12.96
N VAL A 143 -9.22 3.76 11.79
CA VAL A 143 -8.37 4.66 10.97
C VAL A 143 -7.98 5.90 11.76
N THR A 144 -6.69 6.20 11.80
CA THR A 144 -6.11 7.38 12.47
C THR A 144 -6.02 8.58 11.53
N THR A 145 -5.72 9.76 12.09
CA THR A 145 -5.43 10.97 11.26
C THR A 145 -4.22 10.74 10.38
N GLU A 146 -3.15 10.17 10.92
CA GLU A 146 -1.93 9.85 10.16
C GLU A 146 -2.19 8.89 9.00
N ASP A 147 -3.02 7.85 9.20
CA ASP A 147 -3.40 6.96 8.10
C ASP A 147 -4.11 7.72 6.98
N ILE A 148 -5.00 8.66 7.32
CA ILE A 148 -5.71 9.48 6.33
C ILE A 148 -4.76 10.43 5.61
N GLU A 149 -3.82 11.04 6.32
CA GLU A 149 -2.77 11.88 5.71
C GLU A 149 -1.97 11.08 4.68
N MET A 150 -1.51 9.88 5.03
CA MET A 150 -0.79 8.99 4.14
C MET A 150 -1.62 8.63 2.89
N ILE A 151 -2.90 8.26 3.08
CA ILE A 151 -3.80 7.89 1.98
C ILE A 151 -4.01 9.06 1.02
N ILE A 152 -4.35 10.23 1.54
CA ILE A 152 -4.63 11.41 0.71
C ILE A 152 -3.37 11.86 -0.01
N PHE A 153 -2.23 11.89 0.69
CA PHE A 153 -0.97 12.32 0.10
C PHE A 153 -0.52 11.37 -1.03
N SER A 154 -0.59 10.07 -0.82
CA SER A 154 -0.38 9.05 -1.85
C SER A 154 -1.24 9.32 -3.10
N MET A 155 -2.54 9.52 -2.91
CA MET A 155 -3.46 9.82 -4.01
C MET A 155 -3.07 11.11 -4.73
N MET A 156 -2.67 12.15 -4.00
CA MET A 156 -2.26 13.44 -4.59
C MET A 156 -0.98 13.29 -5.43
N ILE A 157 0.01 12.59 -4.94
CA ILE A 157 1.27 12.37 -5.67
C ILE A 157 1.00 11.60 -6.96
N ASP A 158 0.30 10.46 -6.88
CA ASP A 158 0.08 9.59 -8.03
C ASP A 158 -0.86 10.20 -9.09
N THR A 159 -1.72 11.12 -8.68
CA THR A 159 -2.64 11.81 -9.57
C THR A 159 -2.25 13.26 -9.91
N THR A 160 -1.04 13.70 -9.55
CA THR A 160 -0.59 15.08 -9.74
C THR A 160 -1.57 16.08 -9.12
N ALA A 161 -1.78 15.97 -7.80
CA ALA A 161 -2.74 16.76 -7.03
C ALA A 161 -4.16 16.70 -7.62
N PHE A 162 -4.63 15.49 -7.97
CA PHE A 162 -5.93 15.21 -8.59
C PHE A 162 -6.17 15.83 -9.98
N LYS A 163 -5.10 16.29 -10.65
CA LYS A 163 -5.21 16.98 -11.95
C LYS A 163 -5.00 16.04 -13.15
N SER A 164 -4.41 14.86 -12.95
CA SER A 164 -4.17 13.90 -14.02
C SER A 164 -5.39 13.05 -14.32
N SER A 165 -5.38 12.36 -15.47
CA SER A 165 -6.43 11.41 -15.86
C SER A 165 -6.49 10.14 -14.99
N LYS A 166 -5.50 9.91 -14.13
CA LYS A 166 -5.50 8.84 -13.13
C LYS A 166 -6.48 9.12 -11.98
N ALA A 167 -6.79 10.39 -11.71
CA ALA A 167 -7.70 10.77 -10.64
C ALA A 167 -9.12 10.28 -10.92
N ILE A 168 -9.67 9.43 -10.04
CA ILE A 168 -11.03 8.93 -10.15
C ILE A 168 -11.96 9.87 -9.36
N PRO A 169 -12.93 10.54 -10.03
CA PRO A 169 -13.72 11.60 -9.40
C PRO A 169 -14.42 11.19 -8.10
N SER A 170 -14.96 9.99 -8.03
CA SER A 170 -15.62 9.48 -6.81
C SER A 170 -14.66 9.25 -5.65
N GLU A 171 -13.39 8.92 -5.93
CA GLU A 171 -12.34 8.74 -4.91
C GLU A 171 -11.82 10.10 -4.43
N VAL A 172 -11.71 11.07 -5.34
CA VAL A 172 -11.36 12.46 -4.99
C VAL A 172 -12.42 13.05 -4.05
N GLU A 173 -13.72 12.87 -4.32
CA GLU A 173 -14.78 13.31 -3.41
C GLU A 173 -14.66 12.66 -2.00
N VAL A 174 -14.22 11.42 -1.92
CA VAL A 174 -13.96 10.75 -0.63
C VAL A 174 -12.77 11.40 0.06
N ALA A 175 -11.66 11.65 -0.66
CA ALA A 175 -10.47 12.30 -0.12
C ALA A 175 -10.78 13.70 0.44
N GLU A 176 -11.57 14.52 -0.28
CA GLU A 176 -12.01 15.84 0.17
C GLU A 176 -12.86 15.77 1.46
N LYS A 177 -13.80 14.81 1.54
CA LYS A 177 -14.60 14.59 2.75
C LYS A 177 -13.73 14.15 3.93
N LEU A 178 -12.74 13.31 3.69
CA LEU A 178 -11.80 12.86 4.71
C LEU A 178 -10.92 14.02 5.19
N ALA A 179 -10.35 14.82 4.31
CA ALA A 179 -9.57 15.99 4.68
C ALA A 179 -10.39 16.95 5.55
N THR A 180 -11.63 17.24 5.15
CA THR A 180 -12.54 18.07 5.94
C THR A 180 -12.80 17.48 7.33
N LYS A 181 -13.10 16.19 7.40
CA LYS A 181 -13.40 15.47 8.65
C LYS A 181 -12.22 15.46 9.62
N TYR A 182 -11.03 15.25 9.09
CA TYR A 182 -9.79 15.15 9.89
C TYR A 182 -9.07 16.49 10.01
N LYS A 183 -9.61 17.57 9.41
CA LYS A 183 -9.09 18.95 9.45
C LYS A 183 -7.68 19.05 8.84
N LEU A 184 -7.47 18.34 7.75
CA LEU A 184 -6.22 18.40 6.98
C LEU A 184 -6.26 19.58 6.03
N ASP A 185 -5.17 20.31 5.94
CA ASP A 185 -5.00 21.40 4.99
C ASP A 185 -4.30 20.90 3.74
N TYR A 186 -5.02 20.86 2.63
CA TYR A 186 -4.47 20.44 1.33
C TYR A 186 -3.39 21.38 0.77
N GLU A 187 -3.36 22.64 1.20
CA GLU A 187 -2.35 23.61 0.75
C GLU A 187 -1.03 23.44 1.51
N GLU A 188 -1.06 22.74 2.65
CA GLU A 188 0.13 22.45 3.46
C GLU A 188 0.68 21.02 3.19
N LEU A 189 -0.09 20.13 2.52
CA LEU A 189 0.32 18.81 2.05
C LEU A 189 0.95 18.91 0.66
#